data_707d3e8302f005357e94784adfaef73a
#
_entry.id   707d3e8302f005357e94784adfaef73a
#
_cell.length_a   1.000
_cell.length_b   1.000
_cell.length_c   1.000
_cell.angle_alpha   90.00
_cell.angle_beta   90.00
_cell.angle_gamma   90.00
#
_symmetry.space_group_name_H-M   'P 1'
#
loop_
_entity.id
_entity.type
_entity.pdbx_description
1 polymer ?
#
loop_
_entity_poly.entity_id
_entity_poly.type
_entity_poly.pdbx_seq_one_letter_code
_entity_poly.pdbx_strand_id
1 'polypeptide(L)'
;MPQKSILRFALSACAFSLLMLGTCQSVVGIQVQFTDLVGKRVDMQTTRNYFTDVEVTEVEPGKLDNSVKHFKLKKGKKTTRVVASKIVKIHQDGKNLDVSYDKKNKSLIHDTEKRTERLAFERETNGRLRPEGHRLWKHLTVEEQEVFLKDQAKFVEEAKTKLNDIPLRQVETEFFTFVTDLNPAEVDGYIRYLDAMYAELCKAFGLPPEKNIWAGKCIVFAFRAKNTYLAFEAAVMEVGPAEINSTQGLCHQFPNGKVVFAGYKGNNNFFGHVLVHETSHGFVHRYLSSARAPSWLNEGMADWLADKVVKGRKIKDRQRLAATRVKIKNDWNDVLNIPRITGEQYGICSVLVEILVAKDNGKGKFKKFIDGIKEGHSPKECLKDHFNMTYAELQAIYGQTIAGWK
;
A
#
# COMPACT_ATOMS: atom_id res chain seq x y z
N MET A 1 -24.39 -16.82 -63.51
CA MET A 1 -24.82 -18.22 -63.47
C MET A 1 -23.68 -19.11 -63.90
N PRO A 2 -23.40 -20.31 -63.34
CA PRO A 2 -24.03 -21.00 -62.21
C PRO A 2 -23.08 -21.31 -61.03
N GLN A 3 -23.65 -21.51 -59.90
CA GLN A 3 -23.93 -22.67 -59.03
C GLN A 3 -22.77 -23.16 -58.13
N LYS A 4 -23.01 -23.00 -56.92
CA LYS A 4 -23.10 -23.87 -55.72
C LYS A 4 -22.35 -25.22 -55.78
N SER A 5 -21.49 -25.47 -54.80
CA SER A 5 -21.54 -26.74 -54.08
C SER A 5 -21.00 -26.62 -52.67
N ILE A 6 -21.85 -26.98 -51.76
CA ILE A 6 -21.64 -27.23 -50.33
C ILE A 6 -21.01 -28.64 -50.25
N LEU A 7 -19.93 -28.76 -49.48
CA LEU A 7 -19.51 -30.07 -49.00
C LEU A 7 -19.33 -30.04 -47.47
N ARG A 8 -20.33 -30.64 -46.82
CA ARG A 8 -20.24 -31.09 -45.43
C ARG A 8 -19.35 -32.31 -45.39
N PHE A 9 -18.41 -32.35 -44.45
CA PHE A 9 -17.88 -33.63 -43.97
C PHE A 9 -18.14 -33.74 -42.46
N ALA A 10 -18.82 -34.83 -42.17
CA ALA A 10 -19.22 -35.25 -40.87
C ALA A 10 -18.13 -36.10 -40.21
N LEU A 11 -18.01 -35.93 -38.90
CA LEU A 11 -17.70 -36.90 -37.85
C LEU A 11 -16.93 -38.19 -38.21
N SER A 12 -15.76 -38.36 -37.61
CA SER A 12 -15.36 -39.67 -37.14
C SER A 12 -14.76 -39.51 -35.75
N ALA A 13 -15.50 -40.03 -34.78
CA ALA A 13 -15.09 -40.24 -33.41
C ALA A 13 -14.13 -41.43 -33.37
N CYS A 14 -12.94 -41.26 -32.81
CA CYS A 14 -12.15 -42.36 -32.27
C CYS A 14 -11.82 -42.06 -30.83
N ALA A 15 -12.55 -42.77 -29.98
CA ALA A 15 -12.29 -42.87 -28.56
C ALA A 15 -10.93 -43.55 -28.34
N PHE A 16 -10.04 -42.84 -27.63
CA PHE A 16 -8.99 -43.49 -26.86
C PHE A 16 -9.14 -43.04 -25.42
N SER A 17 -9.89 -43.88 -24.70
CA SER A 17 -9.91 -43.85 -23.24
C SER A 17 -8.55 -44.31 -22.75
N LEU A 18 -7.76 -43.38 -22.19
CA LEU A 18 -6.75 -43.75 -21.23
C LEU A 18 -7.13 -43.10 -19.89
N LEU A 19 -7.73 -43.92 -19.05
CA LEU A 19 -7.87 -43.69 -17.63
C LEU A 19 -6.47 -43.44 -17.04
N MET A 20 -6.16 -42.18 -16.79
CA MET A 20 -5.26 -41.81 -15.71
C MET A 20 -6.13 -41.15 -14.65
N LEU A 21 -6.70 -41.99 -13.83
CA LEU A 21 -7.16 -41.63 -12.48
C LEU A 21 -5.94 -41.20 -11.65
N GLY A 22 -5.41 -40.03 -11.98
CA GLY A 22 -4.65 -39.25 -11.03
C GLY A 22 -5.69 -38.69 -10.05
N THR A 23 -5.84 -39.35 -8.92
CA THR A 23 -6.52 -38.79 -7.76
C THR A 23 -5.85 -37.48 -7.40
N CYS A 24 -6.37 -36.40 -7.98
CA CYS A 24 -6.16 -35.08 -7.41
C CYS A 24 -6.87 -35.12 -6.05
N GLN A 25 -6.18 -35.62 -5.04
CA GLN A 25 -6.56 -35.35 -3.67
C GLN A 25 -6.42 -33.83 -3.53
N SER A 26 -7.54 -33.14 -3.76
CA SER A 26 -7.75 -31.82 -3.22
C SER A 26 -7.47 -31.94 -1.74
N VAL A 27 -6.32 -31.40 -1.31
CA VAL A 27 -6.10 -31.11 0.10
C VAL A 27 -7.12 -30.04 0.43
N VAL A 28 -8.34 -30.46 0.73
CA VAL A 28 -9.36 -29.65 1.38
C VAL A 28 -8.80 -29.38 2.77
N GLY A 29 -8.01 -28.33 2.89
CA GLY A 29 -7.55 -27.87 4.19
C GLY A 29 -8.79 -27.72 5.06
N ILE A 30 -8.80 -28.37 6.21
CA ILE A 30 -9.90 -28.36 7.18
C ILE A 30 -10.29 -26.90 7.40
N GLN A 31 -11.49 -26.54 7.00
CA GLN A 31 -12.03 -25.20 7.21
C GLN A 31 -12.36 -25.09 8.71
N VAL A 32 -11.65 -24.20 9.42
CA VAL A 32 -11.89 -23.97 10.84
C VAL A 32 -13.35 -23.55 11.02
N GLN A 33 -14.08 -24.25 11.87
CA GLN A 33 -15.43 -23.81 12.25
C GLN A 33 -15.31 -22.61 13.18
N PHE A 34 -16.16 -21.59 13.05
CA PHE A 34 -16.11 -20.43 13.96
C PHE A 34 -16.33 -20.83 15.43
N THR A 35 -17.07 -21.90 15.66
CA THR A 35 -17.28 -22.48 17.00
C THR A 35 -16.01 -23.04 17.61
N ASP A 36 -15.05 -23.48 16.79
CA ASP A 36 -13.75 -24.01 17.25
C ASP A 36 -12.84 -22.91 17.79
N LEU A 37 -13.21 -21.65 17.57
CA LEU A 37 -12.52 -20.50 18.15
C LEU A 37 -12.85 -20.30 19.63
N VAL A 38 -13.93 -20.88 20.15
CA VAL A 38 -14.27 -20.76 21.57
C VAL A 38 -13.18 -21.38 22.42
N GLY A 39 -12.70 -20.63 23.41
CA GLY A 39 -11.54 -20.97 24.23
C GLY A 39 -10.19 -20.69 23.58
N LYS A 40 -10.15 -20.27 22.32
CA LYS A 40 -8.90 -19.88 21.64
C LYS A 40 -8.60 -18.40 21.79
N ARG A 41 -7.32 -18.08 21.68
CA ARG A 41 -6.86 -16.69 21.63
C ARG A 41 -6.70 -16.27 20.19
N VAL A 42 -7.19 -15.08 19.88
CA VAL A 42 -7.18 -14.52 18.53
C VAL A 42 -6.79 -13.03 18.57
N ASP A 43 -6.28 -12.56 17.46
CA ASP A 43 -6.26 -11.14 17.16
C ASP A 43 -7.46 -10.83 16.25
N MET A 44 -8.21 -9.78 16.59
CA MET A 44 -9.40 -9.41 15.83
C MET A 44 -9.40 -7.94 15.49
N GLN A 45 -9.41 -7.64 14.21
CA GLN A 45 -9.56 -6.28 13.70
C GLN A 45 -11.02 -6.00 13.35
N THR A 46 -11.51 -4.87 13.83
CA THR A 46 -12.81 -4.32 13.47
C THR A 46 -12.64 -3.00 12.74
N THR A 47 -13.72 -2.45 12.21
CA THR A 47 -13.73 -1.13 11.55
C THR A 47 -13.29 0.02 12.48
N ARG A 48 -13.24 -0.18 13.80
CA ARG A 48 -12.88 0.86 14.77
C ARG A 48 -11.82 0.48 15.77
N ASN A 49 -11.64 -0.81 16.07
CA ASN A 49 -10.76 -1.30 17.14
C ASN A 49 -9.93 -2.47 16.66
N TYR A 50 -8.75 -2.62 17.24
CA TYR A 50 -7.92 -3.80 17.11
C TYR A 50 -7.79 -4.47 18.48
N PHE A 51 -8.19 -5.73 18.56
CA PHE A 51 -8.11 -6.54 19.76
C PHE A 51 -6.97 -7.54 19.60
N THR A 52 -5.92 -7.40 20.39
CA THR A 52 -4.77 -8.31 20.39
C THR A 52 -4.87 -9.29 21.52
N ASP A 53 -4.56 -10.53 21.20
CA ASP A 53 -4.45 -11.64 22.18
C ASP A 53 -5.68 -11.71 23.10
N VAL A 54 -6.86 -11.79 22.47
CA VAL A 54 -8.14 -11.89 23.18
C VAL A 54 -8.68 -13.31 23.10
N GLU A 55 -9.24 -13.80 24.20
CA GLU A 55 -9.93 -15.09 24.24
C GLU A 55 -11.34 -14.96 23.65
N VAL A 56 -11.69 -15.84 22.72
CA VAL A 56 -13.08 -15.99 22.26
C VAL A 56 -13.85 -16.83 23.27
N THR A 57 -14.75 -16.22 24.01
CA THR A 57 -15.53 -16.93 25.05
C THR A 57 -16.87 -17.44 24.54
N GLU A 58 -17.38 -16.87 23.47
CA GLU A 58 -18.68 -17.23 22.91
C GLU A 58 -18.75 -16.83 21.44
N VAL A 59 -19.41 -17.65 20.63
CA VAL A 59 -19.73 -17.38 19.23
C VAL A 59 -21.22 -17.56 19.05
N GLU A 60 -21.94 -16.50 18.69
CA GLU A 60 -23.36 -16.56 18.36
C GLU A 60 -23.52 -16.94 16.88
N PRO A 61 -24.11 -18.10 16.57
CA PRO A 61 -24.22 -18.56 15.19
C PRO A 61 -25.12 -17.66 14.34
N GLY A 62 -24.79 -17.58 13.04
CA GLY A 62 -25.60 -16.94 12.04
C GLY A 62 -26.72 -17.83 11.51
N LYS A 63 -27.31 -17.43 10.40
CA LYS A 63 -28.38 -18.19 9.72
C LYS A 63 -27.84 -19.29 8.79
N LEU A 64 -26.62 -19.13 8.32
CA LEU A 64 -25.94 -20.07 7.45
C LEU A 64 -25.02 -20.99 8.26
N ASP A 65 -24.79 -22.18 7.76
CA ASP A 65 -23.81 -23.10 8.34
C ASP A 65 -22.43 -22.42 8.42
N ASN A 66 -21.76 -22.63 9.54
CA ASN A 66 -20.47 -22.01 9.84
C ASN A 66 -20.46 -20.48 9.60
N SER A 67 -21.48 -19.80 10.06
CA SER A 67 -21.57 -18.34 10.03
C SER A 67 -21.81 -17.77 11.43
N VAL A 68 -21.47 -16.50 11.64
CA VAL A 68 -21.50 -15.85 12.96
C VAL A 68 -22.16 -14.47 12.92
N LYS A 69 -22.98 -14.19 13.91
CA LYS A 69 -23.53 -12.85 14.16
C LYS A 69 -22.69 -12.01 15.10
N HIS A 70 -22.16 -12.65 16.15
CA HIS A 70 -21.38 -11.98 17.19
C HIS A 70 -20.29 -12.89 17.73
N PHE A 71 -19.22 -12.25 18.18
CA PHE A 71 -18.21 -12.85 19.05
C PHE A 71 -18.24 -12.18 20.41
N LYS A 72 -18.00 -12.94 21.46
CA LYS A 72 -17.73 -12.42 22.78
C LYS A 72 -16.27 -12.64 23.10
N LEU A 73 -15.55 -11.54 23.28
CA LEU A 73 -14.11 -11.53 23.47
C LEU A 73 -13.79 -11.15 24.91
N LYS A 74 -12.79 -11.80 25.53
CA LYS A 74 -12.33 -11.53 26.88
C LYS A 74 -10.85 -11.16 26.87
N LYS A 75 -10.50 -10.08 27.57
CA LYS A 75 -9.13 -9.69 27.87
C LYS A 75 -9.02 -9.34 29.36
N GLY A 76 -8.34 -10.17 30.13
CA GLY A 76 -8.33 -10.04 31.58
C GLY A 76 -9.73 -10.13 32.19
N LYS A 77 -10.14 -9.11 32.94
CA LYS A 77 -11.50 -9.03 33.55
C LYS A 77 -12.58 -8.45 32.61
N LYS A 78 -12.17 -7.87 31.46
CA LYS A 78 -13.09 -7.19 30.55
C LYS A 78 -13.61 -8.13 29.47
N THR A 79 -14.92 -8.14 29.28
CA THR A 79 -15.60 -8.82 28.18
C THR A 79 -16.17 -7.81 27.21
N THR A 80 -16.04 -8.07 25.92
CA THR A 80 -16.52 -7.19 24.84
C THR A 80 -17.29 -8.03 23.81
N ARG A 81 -18.48 -7.58 23.44
CA ARG A 81 -19.26 -8.18 22.34
C ARG A 81 -18.90 -7.47 21.04
N VAL A 82 -18.52 -8.24 20.02
CA VAL A 82 -18.15 -7.76 18.70
C VAL A 82 -19.15 -8.25 17.66
N VAL A 83 -19.78 -7.32 16.97
CA VAL A 83 -20.79 -7.62 15.93
C VAL A 83 -20.08 -8.01 14.64
N ALA A 84 -20.56 -9.04 13.97
CA ALA A 84 -20.01 -9.56 12.72
C ALA A 84 -19.79 -8.48 11.64
N SER A 85 -20.75 -7.55 11.50
CA SER A 85 -20.66 -6.46 10.52
C SER A 85 -19.51 -5.46 10.74
N LYS A 86 -18.87 -5.53 11.90
CA LYS A 86 -17.71 -4.68 12.25
C LYS A 86 -16.39 -5.39 12.08
N ILE A 87 -16.39 -6.71 11.89
CA ILE A 87 -15.18 -7.51 11.80
C ILE A 87 -14.61 -7.38 10.39
N VAL A 88 -13.33 -7.03 10.34
CA VAL A 88 -12.55 -6.92 9.10
C VAL A 88 -11.62 -8.12 8.97
N LYS A 89 -11.09 -8.62 10.12
CA LYS A 89 -10.03 -9.61 10.13
C LYS A 89 -10.02 -10.40 11.43
N ILE A 90 -9.68 -11.68 11.34
CA ILE A 90 -9.43 -12.55 12.49
C ILE A 90 -8.13 -13.31 12.22
N HIS A 91 -7.21 -13.28 13.19
CA HIS A 91 -6.00 -14.08 13.17
C HIS A 91 -6.02 -15.06 14.33
N GLN A 92 -5.69 -16.30 14.04
CA GLN A 92 -5.48 -17.35 15.02
C GLN A 92 -4.17 -18.06 14.72
N ASP A 93 -3.31 -18.21 15.73
CA ASP A 93 -2.02 -18.90 15.62
C ASP A 93 -1.19 -18.42 14.42
N GLY A 94 -1.14 -17.09 14.20
CA GLY A 94 -0.42 -16.45 13.10
C GLY A 94 -1.08 -16.63 11.72
N LYS A 95 -2.26 -17.25 11.63
CA LYS A 95 -2.98 -17.47 10.37
C LYS A 95 -4.20 -16.56 10.27
N ASN A 96 -4.38 -15.95 9.11
CA ASN A 96 -5.59 -15.20 8.81
C ASN A 96 -6.76 -16.17 8.50
N LEU A 97 -7.90 -15.94 9.14
CA LEU A 97 -9.15 -16.56 8.75
C LEU A 97 -9.79 -15.68 7.68
N ASP A 98 -9.86 -16.20 6.45
CA ASP A 98 -10.44 -15.50 5.32
C ASP A 98 -11.95 -15.36 5.53
N VAL A 99 -12.40 -14.15 5.87
CA VAL A 99 -13.77 -13.87 6.26
C VAL A 99 -14.35 -12.67 5.52
N SER A 100 -15.64 -12.69 5.27
CA SER A 100 -16.40 -11.54 4.76
C SER A 100 -17.76 -11.43 5.44
N TYR A 101 -18.36 -10.23 5.40
CA TYR A 101 -19.69 -10.01 5.97
C TYR A 101 -20.76 -10.15 4.90
N ASP A 102 -21.59 -11.16 5.03
CA ASP A 102 -22.78 -11.35 4.20
C ASP A 102 -23.90 -10.41 4.66
N LYS A 103 -24.17 -9.39 3.86
CA LYS A 103 -25.21 -8.38 4.14
C LYS A 103 -26.62 -8.96 4.11
N LYS A 104 -26.89 -9.97 3.26
CA LYS A 104 -28.20 -10.61 3.11
C LYS A 104 -28.55 -11.42 4.34
N ASN A 105 -27.62 -12.21 4.84
CA ASN A 105 -27.83 -13.07 6.01
C ASN A 105 -27.41 -12.41 7.33
N LYS A 106 -26.86 -11.20 7.28
CA LYS A 106 -26.37 -10.42 8.44
C LYS A 106 -25.40 -11.20 9.32
N SER A 107 -24.48 -11.94 8.70
CA SER A 107 -23.52 -12.79 9.41
C SER A 107 -22.14 -12.75 8.77
N LEU A 108 -21.11 -13.02 9.56
CA LEU A 108 -19.75 -13.26 9.09
C LEU A 108 -19.72 -14.68 8.53
N ILE A 109 -19.13 -14.85 7.36
CA ILE A 109 -18.95 -16.15 6.68
C ILE A 109 -17.48 -16.34 6.31
N HIS A 110 -17.08 -17.57 6.09
CA HIS A 110 -15.80 -17.82 5.44
C HIS A 110 -15.86 -17.40 3.97
N ASP A 111 -14.84 -16.66 3.55
CA ASP A 111 -14.71 -16.16 2.19
C ASP A 111 -13.88 -17.15 1.36
N THR A 112 -14.57 -18.01 0.62
CA THR A 112 -13.92 -19.04 -0.20
C THR A 112 -13.15 -18.45 -1.38
N GLU A 113 -13.56 -17.30 -1.90
CA GLU A 113 -12.87 -16.60 -2.98
C GLU A 113 -11.54 -16.03 -2.48
N LYS A 114 -11.54 -15.27 -1.38
CA LYS A 114 -10.33 -14.80 -0.70
C LYS A 114 -9.40 -15.95 -0.32
N ARG A 115 -9.96 -17.05 0.16
CA ARG A 115 -9.18 -18.24 0.50
C ARG A 115 -8.51 -18.83 -0.74
N THR A 116 -9.23 -18.95 -1.84
CA THR A 116 -8.69 -19.47 -3.11
C THR A 116 -7.59 -18.56 -3.66
N GLU A 117 -7.83 -17.25 -3.63
CA GLU A 117 -6.82 -16.24 -4.01
C GLU A 117 -5.58 -16.35 -3.13
N ARG A 118 -5.75 -16.46 -1.81
CA ARG A 118 -4.64 -16.60 -0.87
C ARG A 118 -3.85 -17.90 -1.11
N LEU A 119 -4.52 -19.02 -1.28
CA LEU A 119 -3.86 -20.31 -1.55
C LEU A 119 -3.13 -20.32 -2.91
N ALA A 120 -3.69 -19.69 -3.93
CA ALA A 120 -3.01 -19.50 -5.21
C ALA A 120 -1.75 -18.66 -5.04
N PHE A 121 -1.85 -17.59 -4.28
CA PHE A 121 -0.75 -16.71 -3.94
C PHE A 121 0.35 -17.41 -3.10
N GLU A 122 -0.02 -18.23 -2.10
CA GLU A 122 0.91 -19.02 -1.30
C GLU A 122 1.73 -20.00 -2.18
N ARG A 123 1.07 -20.64 -3.17
CA ARG A 123 1.75 -21.51 -4.14
C ARG A 123 2.73 -20.72 -5.02
N GLU A 124 2.30 -19.53 -5.50
CA GLU A 124 3.12 -18.67 -6.35
C GLU A 124 4.34 -18.09 -5.59
N THR A 125 4.26 -17.97 -4.27
CA THR A 125 5.28 -17.36 -3.41
C THR A 125 6.10 -18.36 -2.59
N ASN A 126 6.06 -19.65 -2.94
CA ASN A 126 6.77 -20.72 -2.22
C ASN A 126 6.45 -20.79 -0.71
N GLY A 127 5.19 -20.61 -0.34
CA GLY A 127 4.75 -20.75 1.04
C GLY A 127 5.04 -19.55 1.95
N ARG A 128 5.47 -18.41 1.42
CA ARG A 128 5.53 -17.17 2.18
C ARG A 128 4.12 -16.68 2.46
N LEU A 129 3.56 -17.10 3.58
CA LEU A 129 2.25 -16.67 4.06
C LEU A 129 2.24 -15.16 4.33
N ARG A 130 1.28 -14.48 3.73
CA ARG A 130 1.00 -13.09 4.04
C ARG A 130 -0.33 -12.99 4.75
N PRO A 131 -0.34 -12.51 5.99
CA PRO A 131 -1.54 -12.48 6.83
C PRO A 131 -2.71 -11.72 6.22
N GLU A 132 -2.49 -10.94 5.17
CA GLU A 132 -3.47 -9.94 4.71
C GLU A 132 -4.01 -10.14 3.29
N GLY A 133 -3.66 -11.23 2.60
CA GLY A 133 -4.07 -11.40 1.20
C GLY A 133 -3.46 -10.35 0.25
N HIS A 134 -2.40 -9.66 0.69
CA HIS A 134 -1.68 -8.72 -0.16
C HIS A 134 -0.90 -9.48 -1.23
N ARG A 135 -1.07 -9.08 -2.47
CA ARG A 135 -0.36 -9.70 -3.60
C ARG A 135 1.08 -9.25 -3.64
N LEU A 136 2.01 -10.20 -3.84
CA LEU A 136 3.33 -9.87 -4.38
C LEU A 136 3.15 -9.28 -5.77
N TRP A 137 3.86 -8.21 -6.03
CA TRP A 137 3.93 -7.71 -7.40
C TRP A 137 4.79 -8.69 -8.21
N LYS A 138 4.21 -9.18 -9.31
CA LYS A 138 4.96 -10.00 -10.27
C LYS A 138 6.11 -9.19 -10.87
N HIS A 139 7.19 -9.87 -11.19
CA HIS A 139 8.11 -9.38 -12.20
C HIS A 139 7.40 -9.42 -13.54
N LEU A 140 7.15 -8.26 -14.11
CA LEU A 140 6.52 -8.17 -15.43
C LEU A 140 7.53 -8.57 -16.49
N THR A 141 7.09 -9.38 -17.48
CA THR A 141 7.86 -9.64 -18.68
C THR A 141 7.93 -8.37 -19.55
N VAL A 142 8.76 -8.39 -20.58
CA VAL A 142 8.84 -7.27 -21.54
C VAL A 142 7.48 -7.03 -22.19
N GLU A 143 6.79 -8.10 -22.59
CA GLU A 143 5.46 -8.04 -23.22
C GLU A 143 4.41 -7.48 -22.27
N GLU A 144 4.43 -7.90 -21.00
CA GLU A 144 3.53 -7.35 -19.96
C GLU A 144 3.81 -5.86 -19.71
N GLN A 145 5.08 -5.44 -19.69
CA GLN A 145 5.45 -4.02 -19.59
C GLN A 145 4.94 -3.22 -20.79
N GLU A 146 5.03 -3.75 -22.01
CA GLU A 146 4.48 -3.10 -23.21
C GLU A 146 2.97 -2.92 -23.15
N VAL A 147 2.23 -3.91 -22.62
CA VAL A 147 0.79 -3.78 -22.40
C VAL A 147 0.49 -2.62 -21.45
N PHE A 148 1.19 -2.54 -20.32
CA PHE A 148 1.03 -1.43 -19.39
C PHE A 148 1.37 -0.08 -20.03
N LEU A 149 2.44 0.01 -20.81
CA LEU A 149 2.81 1.26 -21.50
C LEU A 149 1.74 1.69 -22.50
N LYS A 150 1.14 0.78 -23.24
CA LYS A 150 0.02 1.07 -24.18
C LYS A 150 -1.21 1.58 -23.43
N ASP A 151 -1.59 0.91 -22.33
CA ASP A 151 -2.72 1.34 -21.49
C ASP A 151 -2.47 2.71 -20.85
N GLN A 152 -1.23 2.99 -20.45
CA GLN A 152 -0.83 4.28 -19.88
C GLN A 152 -0.84 5.39 -20.94
N ALA A 153 -0.38 5.11 -22.15
CA ALA A 153 -0.46 6.08 -23.26
C ALA A 153 -1.92 6.46 -23.55
N LYS A 154 -2.81 5.47 -23.60
CA LYS A 154 -4.25 5.71 -23.76
C LYS A 154 -4.82 6.56 -22.64
N PHE A 155 -4.49 6.24 -21.38
CA PHE A 155 -4.93 7.00 -20.21
C PHE A 155 -4.45 8.47 -20.26
N VAL A 156 -3.19 8.71 -20.68
CA VAL A 156 -2.65 10.08 -20.85
C VAL A 156 -3.40 10.84 -21.93
N GLU A 157 -3.70 10.23 -23.07
CA GLU A 157 -4.46 10.88 -24.14
C GLU A 157 -5.93 11.15 -23.76
N GLU A 158 -6.56 10.25 -23.01
CA GLU A 158 -7.89 10.48 -22.44
C GLU A 158 -7.86 11.65 -21.44
N ALA A 159 -6.85 11.74 -20.61
CA ALA A 159 -6.67 12.85 -19.67
C ALA A 159 -6.46 14.18 -20.41
N LYS A 160 -5.63 14.23 -21.45
CA LYS A 160 -5.44 15.42 -22.30
C LYS A 160 -6.74 15.83 -22.99
N THR A 161 -7.53 14.87 -23.47
CA THR A 161 -8.83 15.14 -24.10
C THR A 161 -9.81 15.75 -23.11
N LYS A 162 -9.86 15.25 -21.88
CA LYS A 162 -10.74 15.80 -20.81
C LYS A 162 -10.30 17.20 -20.35
N LEU A 163 -9.03 17.53 -20.55
CA LEU A 163 -8.42 18.83 -20.21
C LEU A 163 -8.02 19.63 -21.47
N ASN A 164 -8.81 19.55 -22.53
CA ASN A 164 -8.50 20.05 -23.87
C ASN A 164 -8.12 21.55 -23.94
N ASP A 165 -8.56 22.37 -23.01
CA ASP A 165 -8.24 23.80 -22.92
C ASP A 165 -6.83 24.07 -22.35
N ILE A 166 -6.09 23.00 -21.93
CA ILE A 166 -4.80 23.12 -21.29
C ILE A 166 -3.71 22.53 -22.18
N PRO A 167 -2.69 23.30 -22.59
CA PRO A 167 -1.63 22.82 -23.47
C PRO A 167 -0.66 21.89 -22.73
N LEU A 168 -1.05 20.65 -22.51
CA LEU A 168 -0.25 19.64 -21.82
C LEU A 168 0.83 19.07 -22.75
N ARG A 169 2.09 19.17 -22.31
CA ARG A 169 3.24 18.53 -22.92
C ARG A 169 3.55 17.23 -22.22
N GLN A 170 4.17 16.30 -22.94
CA GLN A 170 4.64 15.03 -22.41
C GLN A 170 6.15 14.92 -22.58
N VAL A 171 6.82 14.50 -21.51
CA VAL A 171 8.25 14.20 -21.49
C VAL A 171 8.43 12.79 -20.95
N GLU A 172 9.14 11.96 -21.73
CA GLU A 172 9.43 10.59 -21.35
C GLU A 172 10.81 10.48 -20.73
N THR A 173 10.90 9.75 -19.61
CA THR A 173 12.16 9.31 -19.02
C THR A 173 12.17 7.77 -18.94
N GLU A 174 13.21 7.20 -18.38
CA GLU A 174 13.30 5.75 -18.20
C GLU A 174 12.14 5.22 -17.31
N PHE A 175 11.85 5.89 -16.20
CA PHE A 175 10.90 5.44 -15.19
C PHE A 175 9.61 6.25 -15.10
N PHE A 176 9.54 7.39 -15.78
CA PHE A 176 8.42 8.35 -15.65
C PHE A 176 7.88 8.80 -17.01
N THR A 177 6.55 8.94 -17.07
CA THR A 177 5.85 9.73 -18.10
C THR A 177 5.40 11.03 -17.47
N PHE A 178 6.05 12.13 -17.78
CA PHE A 178 5.79 13.45 -17.20
C PHE A 178 4.88 14.29 -18.11
N VAL A 179 3.69 14.62 -17.64
CA VAL A 179 2.66 15.37 -18.39
C VAL A 179 2.38 16.70 -17.69
N THR A 180 2.54 17.84 -18.41
CA THR A 180 2.58 19.13 -17.72
C THR A 180 2.29 20.33 -18.61
N ASP A 181 1.81 21.42 -17.99
CA ASP A 181 1.73 22.79 -18.54
C ASP A 181 2.82 23.73 -17.98
N LEU A 182 3.80 23.19 -17.22
CA LEU A 182 4.94 23.94 -16.69
C LEU A 182 5.92 24.35 -17.80
N ASN A 183 6.78 25.35 -17.56
CA ASN A 183 7.83 25.73 -18.52
C ASN A 183 8.88 24.60 -18.67
N PRO A 184 9.46 24.42 -19.87
CA PRO A 184 10.49 23.39 -20.10
C PRO A 184 11.65 23.46 -19.10
N ALA A 185 12.18 24.65 -18.83
CA ALA A 185 13.30 24.83 -17.90
C ALA A 185 13.00 24.41 -16.46
N GLU A 186 11.73 24.43 -16.03
CA GLU A 186 11.31 23.95 -14.71
C GLU A 186 11.20 22.43 -14.67
N VAL A 187 10.73 21.84 -15.77
CA VAL A 187 10.50 20.38 -15.90
C VAL A 187 11.78 19.59 -15.69
N ASP A 188 12.89 20.03 -16.28
CA ASP A 188 14.19 19.36 -16.12
C ASP A 188 14.63 19.27 -14.64
N GLY A 189 14.31 20.29 -13.86
CA GLY A 189 14.57 20.30 -12.41
C GLY A 189 13.75 19.24 -11.68
N TYR A 190 12.48 19.11 -12.01
CA TYR A 190 11.57 18.14 -11.40
C TYR A 190 11.88 16.70 -11.82
N ILE A 191 12.27 16.48 -13.07
CA ILE A 191 12.75 15.17 -13.55
C ILE A 191 13.97 14.74 -12.76
N ARG A 192 14.96 15.61 -12.58
CA ARG A 192 16.16 15.31 -11.78
C ARG A 192 15.81 14.94 -10.33
N TYR A 193 14.78 15.57 -9.72
CA TYR A 193 14.32 15.18 -8.40
C TYR A 193 13.69 13.78 -8.39
N LEU A 194 12.90 13.42 -9.40
CA LEU A 194 12.31 12.08 -9.51
C LEU A 194 13.37 11.00 -9.72
N ASP A 195 14.36 11.24 -10.57
CA ASP A 195 15.45 10.31 -10.81
C ASP A 195 16.32 10.13 -9.56
N ALA A 196 16.63 11.22 -8.85
CA ALA A 196 17.34 11.16 -7.58
C ALA A 196 16.55 10.42 -6.49
N MET A 197 15.23 10.66 -6.41
CA MET A 197 14.33 9.93 -5.53
C MET A 197 14.36 8.43 -5.83
N TYR A 198 14.24 8.07 -7.09
CA TYR A 198 14.24 6.68 -7.53
C TYR A 198 15.55 5.97 -7.14
N ALA A 199 16.68 6.61 -7.45
CA ALA A 199 18.01 6.08 -7.11
C ALA A 199 18.20 5.91 -5.59
N GLU A 200 17.78 6.88 -4.78
CA GLU A 200 17.87 6.80 -3.32
C GLU A 200 16.98 5.69 -2.74
N LEU A 201 15.78 5.50 -3.29
CA LEU A 201 14.91 4.40 -2.89
C LEU A 201 15.48 3.04 -3.32
N CYS A 202 15.99 2.90 -4.54
CA CYS A 202 16.67 1.69 -4.97
C CYS A 202 17.82 1.35 -4.02
N LYS A 203 18.65 2.33 -3.65
CA LYS A 203 19.72 2.16 -2.67
C LYS A 203 19.22 1.73 -1.30
N ALA A 204 18.17 2.39 -0.77
CA ALA A 204 17.61 2.06 0.54
C ALA A 204 16.98 0.66 0.59
N PHE A 205 16.40 0.21 -0.52
CA PHE A 205 15.74 -1.09 -0.66
C PHE A 205 16.63 -2.17 -1.30
N GLY A 206 17.92 -1.87 -1.56
CA GLY A 206 18.88 -2.82 -2.13
C GLY A 206 18.48 -3.31 -3.51
N LEU A 207 17.88 -2.45 -4.32
CA LEU A 207 17.54 -2.72 -5.72
C LEU A 207 18.63 -2.19 -6.64
N PRO A 208 18.90 -2.85 -7.78
CA PRO A 208 19.69 -2.25 -8.85
C PRO A 208 19.02 -0.96 -9.35
N PRO A 209 19.77 0.13 -9.57
CA PRO A 209 19.19 1.42 -9.96
C PRO A 209 18.47 1.38 -11.31
N GLU A 210 18.87 0.48 -12.20
CA GLU A 210 18.28 0.25 -13.51
C GLU A 210 17.02 -0.61 -13.48
N LYS A 211 16.68 -1.19 -12.31
CA LYS A 211 15.50 -2.05 -12.20
C LYS A 211 14.23 -1.22 -12.19
N ASN A 212 13.41 -1.35 -13.24
CA ASN A 212 12.07 -0.78 -13.24
C ASN A 212 11.15 -1.57 -12.30
N ILE A 213 10.62 -0.90 -11.27
CA ILE A 213 9.63 -1.49 -10.35
C ILE A 213 8.19 -1.16 -10.75
N TRP A 214 8.01 -0.20 -11.66
CA TRP A 214 6.68 0.23 -12.08
C TRP A 214 6.00 -0.81 -12.98
N ALA A 215 4.69 -0.82 -12.99
CA ALA A 215 3.91 -1.42 -14.04
C ALA A 215 3.82 -0.39 -15.19
N GLY A 216 4.61 -0.58 -16.24
CA GLY A 216 4.89 0.45 -17.23
C GLY A 216 5.86 1.50 -16.68
N LYS A 217 5.39 2.74 -16.52
CA LYS A 217 6.07 3.87 -15.89
C LYS A 217 5.19 4.48 -14.80
N CYS A 218 5.76 5.26 -13.89
CA CYS A 218 4.97 6.14 -13.04
C CYS A 218 4.53 7.36 -13.86
N ILE A 219 3.23 7.63 -13.92
CA ILE A 219 2.69 8.79 -14.63
C ILE A 219 2.66 9.97 -13.67
N VAL A 220 3.19 11.11 -14.11
CA VAL A 220 3.31 12.33 -13.31
C VAL A 220 2.59 13.46 -14.02
N PHE A 221 1.45 13.90 -13.48
CA PHE A 221 0.77 15.11 -13.91
C PHE A 221 1.18 16.28 -13.02
N ALA A 222 1.92 17.22 -13.57
CA ALA A 222 2.42 18.40 -12.85
C ALA A 222 1.82 19.67 -13.46
N PHE A 223 0.92 20.30 -12.73
CA PHE A 223 0.20 21.48 -13.21
C PHE A 223 0.77 22.78 -12.65
N ARG A 224 0.65 23.86 -13.43
CA ARG A 224 1.01 25.20 -12.98
C ARG A 224 0.04 25.70 -11.91
N ALA A 225 -1.25 25.59 -12.18
CA ALA A 225 -2.31 26.17 -11.37
C ALA A 225 -3.11 25.13 -10.57
N LYS A 226 -3.56 25.52 -9.38
CA LYS A 226 -4.44 24.71 -8.54
C LYS A 226 -5.72 24.30 -9.26
N ASN A 227 -6.36 25.22 -9.99
CA ASN A 227 -7.63 24.93 -10.66
C ASN A 227 -7.48 23.84 -11.72
N THR A 228 -6.35 23.78 -12.43
CA THR A 228 -6.05 22.72 -13.40
C THR A 228 -5.91 21.36 -12.69
N TYR A 229 -5.19 21.32 -11.56
CA TYR A 229 -5.07 20.14 -10.73
C TYR A 229 -6.45 19.66 -10.24
N LEU A 230 -7.29 20.56 -9.73
CA LEU A 230 -8.64 20.22 -9.28
C LEU A 230 -9.53 19.69 -10.42
N ALA A 231 -9.40 20.27 -11.62
CA ALA A 231 -10.10 19.82 -12.81
C ALA A 231 -9.66 18.39 -13.22
N PHE A 232 -8.35 18.11 -13.16
CA PHE A 232 -7.81 16.77 -13.41
C PHE A 232 -8.36 15.75 -12.40
N GLU A 233 -8.26 16.07 -11.12
CA GLU A 233 -8.75 15.17 -10.06
C GLU A 233 -10.24 14.85 -10.20
N ALA A 234 -11.05 15.85 -10.52
CA ALA A 234 -12.49 15.68 -10.70
C ALA A 234 -12.84 14.93 -11.99
N ALA A 235 -12.25 15.31 -13.13
CA ALA A 235 -12.64 14.80 -14.43
C ALA A 235 -11.95 13.48 -14.83
N VAL A 236 -10.70 13.28 -14.38
CA VAL A 236 -9.88 12.12 -14.77
C VAL A 236 -9.83 11.08 -13.66
N MET A 237 -9.61 11.52 -12.42
CA MET A 237 -9.46 10.63 -11.27
C MET A 237 -10.77 10.39 -10.49
N GLU A 238 -11.81 11.16 -10.81
CA GLU A 238 -13.15 11.08 -10.21
C GLU A 238 -13.15 11.28 -8.68
N VAL A 239 -12.19 12.09 -8.18
CA VAL A 239 -12.07 12.40 -6.74
C VAL A 239 -12.94 13.58 -6.38
N GLY A 240 -13.67 13.48 -5.27
CA GLY A 240 -14.57 14.52 -4.81
C GLY A 240 -13.86 15.79 -4.29
N PRO A 241 -14.48 16.98 -4.42
CA PRO A 241 -13.84 18.25 -4.02
C PRO A 241 -13.42 18.31 -2.55
N ALA A 242 -14.16 17.65 -1.66
CA ALA A 242 -13.85 17.63 -0.23
C ALA A 242 -12.51 16.98 0.10
N GLU A 243 -12.07 16.03 -0.73
CA GLU A 243 -10.83 15.28 -0.53
C GLU A 243 -9.61 16.03 -1.06
N ILE A 244 -9.78 16.84 -2.11
CA ILE A 244 -8.67 17.45 -2.86
C ILE A 244 -8.40 18.91 -2.54
N ASN A 245 -9.37 19.66 -2.01
CA ASN A 245 -9.24 21.09 -1.78
C ASN A 245 -8.08 21.51 -0.85
N SER A 246 -7.68 20.63 0.07
CA SER A 246 -6.60 20.86 1.03
C SER A 246 -5.25 20.28 0.58
N THR A 247 -5.17 19.58 -0.56
CA THR A 247 -3.95 18.94 -1.05
C THR A 247 -3.25 19.77 -2.11
N GLN A 248 -1.92 19.66 -2.19
CA GLN A 248 -1.10 20.22 -3.28
C GLN A 248 -0.73 19.13 -4.31
N GLY A 249 -0.86 17.89 -3.95
CA GLY A 249 -0.68 16.73 -4.81
C GLY A 249 -1.24 15.47 -4.15
N LEU A 250 -1.45 14.46 -4.95
CA LEU A 250 -1.89 13.12 -4.54
C LEU A 250 -1.18 12.04 -5.36
N CYS A 251 -0.88 10.93 -4.72
CA CYS A 251 -0.39 9.73 -5.37
C CYS A 251 -1.50 8.67 -5.43
N HIS A 252 -2.02 8.42 -6.63
CA HIS A 252 -3.03 7.40 -6.89
C HIS A 252 -2.36 6.05 -7.14
N GLN A 253 -2.76 5.06 -6.37
CA GLN A 253 -2.23 3.70 -6.38
C GLN A 253 -3.35 2.73 -6.77
N PHE A 254 -3.25 2.16 -7.96
CA PHE A 254 -4.29 1.28 -8.51
C PHE A 254 -4.05 -0.20 -8.14
N PRO A 255 -5.12 -0.99 -8.04
CA PRO A 255 -5.01 -2.43 -7.72
C PRO A 255 -4.16 -3.24 -8.70
N ASN A 256 -4.08 -2.82 -9.98
CA ASN A 256 -3.22 -3.44 -11.00
C ASN A 256 -1.75 -3.01 -10.91
N GLY A 257 -1.39 -2.14 -9.96
CA GLY A 257 -0.05 -1.62 -9.76
C GLY A 257 0.30 -0.36 -10.57
N LYS A 258 -0.62 0.18 -11.36
CA LYS A 258 -0.44 1.51 -11.99
C LYS A 258 -0.31 2.57 -10.90
N VAL A 259 0.62 3.51 -11.09
CA VAL A 259 0.84 4.65 -10.19
C VAL A 259 0.70 5.94 -10.99
N VAL A 260 -0.10 6.85 -10.46
CA VAL A 260 -0.30 8.19 -11.04
C VAL A 260 -0.11 9.22 -9.93
N PHE A 261 0.85 10.10 -10.08
CA PHE A 261 0.94 11.32 -9.29
C PHE A 261 0.23 12.46 -10.03
N ALA A 262 -0.53 13.26 -9.30
CA ALA A 262 -1.00 14.56 -9.80
C ALA A 262 -0.79 15.63 -8.74
N GLY A 263 -0.37 16.83 -9.18
CA GLY A 263 -0.15 17.95 -8.27
C GLY A 263 0.08 19.27 -9.00
N TYR A 264 0.11 20.36 -8.25
CA TYR A 264 0.30 21.69 -8.81
C TYR A 264 1.41 22.47 -8.10
N LYS A 265 2.16 23.24 -8.91
CA LYS A 265 3.25 24.06 -8.42
C LYS A 265 2.74 25.30 -7.65
N GLY A 266 1.75 26.01 -8.17
CA GLY A 266 1.35 27.29 -7.63
C GLY A 266 2.49 28.31 -7.64
N ASN A 267 2.46 29.24 -6.69
CA ASN A 267 3.46 30.31 -6.56
C ASN A 267 4.56 30.00 -5.52
N ASN A 268 4.64 28.76 -5.04
CA ASN A 268 5.62 28.40 -4.01
C ASN A 268 6.75 27.51 -4.58
N ASN A 269 7.89 27.55 -3.91
CA ASN A 269 9.05 26.74 -4.27
C ASN A 269 9.05 25.34 -3.60
N PHE A 270 7.93 24.95 -2.99
CA PHE A 270 7.82 23.69 -2.25
C PHE A 270 7.36 22.51 -3.11
N PHE A 271 6.94 22.75 -4.35
CA PHE A 271 6.39 21.71 -5.21
C PHE A 271 7.34 20.53 -5.44
N GLY A 272 8.65 20.78 -5.55
CA GLY A 272 9.63 19.68 -5.63
C GLY A 272 9.55 18.70 -4.45
N HIS A 273 9.33 19.20 -3.23
CA HIS A 273 9.14 18.36 -2.06
C HIS A 273 7.83 17.56 -2.15
N VAL A 274 6.73 18.19 -2.56
CA VAL A 274 5.45 17.50 -2.76
C VAL A 274 5.59 16.41 -3.81
N LEU A 275 6.24 16.70 -4.92
CA LEU A 275 6.47 15.75 -6.00
C LEU A 275 7.24 14.52 -5.51
N VAL A 276 8.35 14.71 -4.81
CA VAL A 276 9.17 13.62 -4.26
C VAL A 276 8.41 12.85 -3.18
N HIS A 277 7.76 13.56 -2.25
CA HIS A 277 6.98 12.99 -1.17
C HIS A 277 5.90 12.04 -1.72
N GLU A 278 5.02 12.57 -2.55
CA GLU A 278 3.88 11.81 -3.07
C GLU A 278 4.31 10.67 -4.00
N THR A 279 5.28 10.91 -4.88
CA THR A 279 5.75 9.85 -5.80
C THR A 279 6.45 8.72 -5.04
N SER A 280 7.09 9.01 -3.90
CA SER A 280 7.70 7.98 -3.05
C SER A 280 6.67 7.01 -2.47
N HIS A 281 5.46 7.45 -2.17
CA HIS A 281 4.36 6.56 -1.77
C HIS A 281 4.04 5.53 -2.85
N GLY A 282 4.08 5.95 -4.14
CA GLY A 282 3.91 5.05 -5.27
C GLY A 282 5.01 3.99 -5.34
N PHE A 283 6.27 4.40 -5.11
CA PHE A 283 7.40 3.46 -5.07
C PHE A 283 7.22 2.43 -3.95
N VAL A 284 6.94 2.88 -2.73
CA VAL A 284 6.70 1.99 -1.59
C VAL A 284 5.51 1.06 -1.84
N HIS A 285 4.45 1.53 -2.50
CA HIS A 285 3.33 0.69 -2.90
C HIS A 285 3.76 -0.43 -3.87
N ARG A 286 4.61 -0.11 -4.84
CA ARG A 286 5.12 -1.07 -5.83
C ARG A 286 6.23 -1.98 -5.30
N TYR A 287 6.86 -1.62 -4.20
CA TYR A 287 7.92 -2.43 -3.63
C TYR A 287 7.37 -3.73 -3.05
N LEU A 288 7.87 -4.87 -3.49
CA LEU A 288 7.53 -6.25 -3.12
C LEU A 288 6.04 -6.62 -3.21
N SER A 289 5.16 -5.86 -2.60
CA SER A 289 3.73 -6.21 -2.51
C SER A 289 2.84 -4.99 -2.34
N SER A 290 1.53 -5.20 -2.44
CA SER A 290 0.52 -4.18 -2.14
C SER A 290 0.30 -3.93 -0.65
N ALA A 291 1.00 -4.62 0.26
CA ALA A 291 0.91 -4.38 1.71
C ALA A 291 1.29 -2.94 2.03
N ARG A 292 0.47 -2.30 2.86
CA ARG A 292 0.69 -0.91 3.27
C ARG A 292 1.65 -0.84 4.43
N ALA A 293 2.64 0.03 4.33
CA ALA A 293 3.42 0.43 5.50
C ALA A 293 2.52 1.19 6.50
N PRO A 294 2.78 1.12 7.82
CA PRO A 294 2.05 1.93 8.79
C PRO A 294 2.21 3.41 8.48
N SER A 295 1.20 4.22 8.80
CA SER A 295 1.13 5.61 8.39
C SER A 295 2.38 6.42 8.79
N TRP A 296 2.86 6.23 10.04
CA TRP A 296 4.06 6.93 10.51
C TRP A 296 5.31 6.61 9.66
N LEU A 297 5.45 5.36 9.24
CA LEU A 297 6.61 4.93 8.44
C LEU A 297 6.49 5.42 7.00
N ASN A 298 5.30 5.31 6.42
CA ASN A 298 5.03 5.74 5.05
C ASN A 298 5.26 7.24 4.88
N GLU A 299 4.67 8.06 5.77
CA GLU A 299 4.84 9.51 5.76
C GLU A 299 6.25 9.95 6.16
N GLY A 300 6.82 9.24 7.14
CA GLY A 300 8.19 9.51 7.60
C GLY A 300 9.23 9.25 6.51
N MET A 301 9.10 8.19 5.73
CA MET A 301 9.97 7.89 4.59
C MET A 301 9.82 8.94 3.49
N ALA A 302 8.59 9.36 3.20
CA ALA A 302 8.32 10.34 2.16
C ALA A 302 8.93 11.71 2.50
N ASP A 303 8.77 12.20 3.73
CA ASP A 303 9.39 13.45 4.19
C ASP A 303 10.92 13.34 4.29
N TRP A 304 11.46 12.22 4.84
CA TRP A 304 12.89 11.98 4.90
C TRP A 304 13.54 12.02 3.51
N LEU A 305 12.90 11.36 2.54
CA LEU A 305 13.39 11.30 1.17
C LEU A 305 13.30 12.67 0.48
N ALA A 306 12.19 13.39 0.66
CA ALA A 306 12.01 14.73 0.12
C ALA A 306 13.08 15.71 0.65
N ASP A 307 13.43 15.64 1.94
CA ASP A 307 14.51 16.44 2.54
C ASP A 307 15.89 16.08 1.96
N LYS A 308 16.10 14.80 1.69
CA LYS A 308 17.37 14.30 1.14
C LYS A 308 17.59 14.71 -0.31
N VAL A 309 16.54 14.65 -1.13
CA VAL A 309 16.58 14.89 -2.57
C VAL A 309 16.42 16.37 -2.90
N VAL A 310 15.45 17.04 -2.26
CA VAL A 310 15.12 18.44 -2.54
C VAL A 310 15.69 19.32 -1.44
N LYS A 311 16.79 19.96 -1.72
CA LYS A 311 17.44 20.86 -0.76
C LYS A 311 16.48 21.97 -0.31
N GLY A 312 16.31 22.14 0.99
CA GLY A 312 15.45 23.18 1.56
C GLY A 312 15.38 23.07 3.09
N ARG A 313 14.65 23.99 3.73
CA ARG A 313 14.51 24.01 5.19
C ARG A 313 13.17 23.50 5.70
N LYS A 314 12.15 23.36 4.84
CA LYS A 314 10.77 23.12 5.29
C LYS A 314 10.58 21.82 6.09
N ILE A 315 11.24 20.74 5.70
CA ILE A 315 11.16 19.49 6.46
C ILE A 315 11.86 19.65 7.81
N LYS A 316 13.04 20.26 7.84
CA LYS A 316 13.77 20.52 9.08
C LYS A 316 13.03 21.48 10.01
N ASP A 317 12.36 22.50 9.46
CA ASP A 317 11.51 23.39 10.26
C ASP A 317 10.29 22.66 10.84
N ARG A 318 9.66 21.75 10.06
CA ARG A 318 8.59 20.88 10.52
C ARG A 318 9.06 19.94 11.63
N GLN A 319 10.25 19.35 11.50
CA GLN A 319 10.85 18.50 12.53
C GLN A 319 11.09 19.29 13.83
N ARG A 320 11.65 20.51 13.75
CA ARG A 320 11.89 21.37 14.91
C ARG A 320 10.60 21.79 15.60
N LEU A 321 9.57 22.17 14.82
CA LEU A 321 8.26 22.52 15.36
C LEU A 321 7.64 21.35 16.11
N ALA A 322 7.67 20.16 15.53
CA ALA A 322 7.19 18.94 16.17
C ALA A 322 7.97 18.61 17.45
N ALA A 323 9.31 18.70 17.41
CA ALA A 323 10.17 18.50 18.56
C ALA A 323 9.86 19.47 19.70
N THR A 324 9.67 20.77 19.39
CA THR A 324 9.30 21.80 20.37
C THR A 324 7.97 21.44 21.05
N ARG A 325 6.98 20.99 20.33
CA ARG A 325 5.70 20.60 20.92
C ARG A 325 5.79 19.35 21.79
N VAL A 326 6.54 18.34 21.36
CA VAL A 326 6.80 17.15 22.19
C VAL A 326 7.49 17.55 23.48
N LYS A 327 8.50 18.44 23.45
CA LYS A 327 9.19 18.93 24.64
C LYS A 327 8.27 19.67 25.62
N ILE A 328 7.38 20.52 25.10
CA ILE A 328 6.49 21.37 25.92
C ILE A 328 5.32 20.57 26.47
N LYS A 329 4.68 19.74 25.65
CA LYS A 329 3.40 19.09 25.98
C LYS A 329 3.53 17.63 26.35
N ASN A 330 4.71 17.03 26.19
CA ASN A 330 4.93 15.58 26.23
C ASN A 330 3.92 14.81 25.37
N ASP A 331 3.50 15.44 24.27
CA ASP A 331 2.42 14.97 23.41
C ASP A 331 2.99 14.22 22.22
N TRP A 332 3.07 12.92 22.35
CA TRP A 332 3.46 12.01 21.29
C TRP A 332 2.29 11.64 20.36
N ASN A 333 1.05 11.94 20.77
CA ASN A 333 -0.18 11.58 20.06
C ASN A 333 -0.20 10.15 19.53
N ASP A 334 0.47 9.23 20.24
CA ASP A 334 0.61 7.82 19.88
C ASP A 334 0.95 7.56 18.39
N VAL A 335 1.83 8.41 17.82
CA VAL A 335 2.17 8.49 16.40
C VAL A 335 2.42 7.11 15.77
N LEU A 336 3.01 6.19 16.54
CA LEU A 336 3.34 4.84 16.04
C LEU A 336 2.13 3.92 15.89
N ASN A 337 0.99 4.23 16.48
CA ASN A 337 -0.20 3.37 16.48
C ASN A 337 -1.43 4.00 15.79
N ILE A 338 -1.36 5.27 15.39
CA ILE A 338 -2.50 5.92 14.72
C ILE A 338 -2.60 5.54 13.24
N PRO A 339 -3.81 5.40 12.70
CA PRO A 339 -4.02 4.97 11.33
C PRO A 339 -3.73 6.06 10.30
N ARG A 340 -3.72 7.34 10.71
CA ARG A 340 -3.50 8.48 9.82
C ARG A 340 -2.69 9.57 10.50
N ILE A 341 -1.58 9.94 9.90
CA ILE A 341 -0.71 11.04 10.31
C ILE A 341 -1.30 12.36 9.83
N THR A 342 -1.23 13.39 10.66
CA THR A 342 -1.74 14.73 10.34
C THR A 342 -0.81 15.82 10.85
N GLY A 343 -0.79 16.96 10.16
CA GLY A 343 -0.14 18.18 10.63
C GLY A 343 1.31 17.99 11.03
N GLU A 344 1.59 18.28 12.30
CA GLU A 344 2.96 18.28 12.85
C GLU A 344 3.55 16.91 13.11
N GLN A 345 2.69 15.89 13.19
CA GLN A 345 3.13 14.50 13.36
C GLN A 345 4.07 14.03 12.21
N TYR A 346 3.96 14.62 11.04
CA TYR A 346 4.91 14.41 9.94
C TYR A 346 6.34 14.65 10.37
N GLY A 347 6.59 15.73 11.13
CA GLY A 347 7.93 16.04 11.64
C GLY A 347 8.46 14.98 12.61
N ILE A 348 7.60 14.37 13.43
CA ILE A 348 8.00 13.25 14.30
C ILE A 348 8.35 12.04 13.42
N CYS A 349 7.49 11.69 12.47
CA CYS A 349 7.65 10.51 11.61
C CYS A 349 8.96 10.55 10.81
N SER A 350 9.31 11.69 10.23
CA SER A 350 10.54 11.83 9.46
C SER A 350 11.79 11.66 10.32
N VAL A 351 11.79 12.15 11.56
CA VAL A 351 12.91 11.95 12.52
C VAL A 351 12.99 10.48 12.94
N LEU A 352 11.87 9.81 13.18
CA LEU A 352 11.87 8.38 13.49
C LEU A 352 12.50 7.55 12.36
N VAL A 353 12.21 7.88 11.11
CA VAL A 353 12.85 7.22 9.94
C VAL A 353 14.33 7.57 9.87
N GLU A 354 14.74 8.82 10.10
CA GLU A 354 16.16 9.21 10.16
C GLU A 354 16.91 8.39 11.23
N ILE A 355 16.31 8.17 12.40
CA ILE A 355 16.89 7.34 13.48
C ILE A 355 17.08 5.89 12.99
N LEU A 356 16.08 5.29 12.34
CA LEU A 356 16.18 3.92 11.87
C LEU A 356 17.23 3.77 10.76
N VAL A 357 17.28 4.70 9.81
CA VAL A 357 18.29 4.72 8.75
C VAL A 357 19.70 4.91 9.34
N ALA A 358 19.86 5.80 10.31
CA ALA A 358 21.16 5.98 10.99
C ALA A 358 21.59 4.72 11.77
N LYS A 359 20.65 4.04 12.44
CA LYS A 359 20.91 2.79 13.17
C LYS A 359 21.15 1.59 12.26
N ASP A 360 20.70 1.65 11.03
CA ASP A 360 21.02 0.63 10.02
C ASP A 360 22.53 0.57 9.75
N ASN A 361 23.17 1.73 9.68
CA ASN A 361 24.60 1.88 9.45
C ASN A 361 25.13 0.98 8.31
N GLY A 362 24.39 0.90 7.19
CA GLY A 362 24.73 0.10 6.00
C GLY A 362 24.63 -1.42 6.18
N LYS A 363 24.00 -1.90 7.26
CA LYS A 363 23.86 -3.34 7.58
C LYS A 363 22.62 -3.99 6.94
N GLY A 364 21.83 -3.22 6.22
CA GLY A 364 20.60 -3.70 5.57
C GLY A 364 19.45 -4.02 6.52
N LYS A 365 19.51 -3.53 7.77
CA LYS A 365 18.44 -3.72 8.75
C LYS A 365 17.16 -2.98 8.35
N PHE A 366 17.31 -1.76 7.83
CA PHE A 366 16.17 -0.95 7.37
C PHE A 366 15.46 -1.65 6.21
N LYS A 367 16.21 -2.15 5.25
CA LYS A 367 15.66 -2.97 4.15
C LYS A 367 14.89 -4.16 4.69
N LYS A 368 15.48 -4.98 5.57
CA LYS A 368 14.82 -6.17 6.15
C LYS A 368 13.56 -5.81 6.94
N PHE A 369 13.57 -4.67 7.65
CA PHE A 369 12.42 -4.14 8.36
C PHE A 369 11.27 -3.82 7.38
N ILE A 370 11.56 -3.15 6.27
CA ILE A 370 10.57 -2.87 5.23
C ILE A 370 10.11 -4.16 4.54
N ASP A 371 11.03 -5.06 4.20
CA ASP A 371 10.72 -6.35 3.57
C ASP A 371 9.70 -7.13 4.41
N GLY A 372 9.93 -7.26 5.71
CA GLY A 372 9.01 -7.94 6.62
C GLY A 372 7.62 -7.31 6.64
N ILE A 373 7.53 -5.98 6.69
CA ILE A 373 6.25 -5.26 6.61
C ILE A 373 5.56 -5.51 5.27
N LYS A 374 6.31 -5.45 4.17
CA LYS A 374 5.79 -5.71 2.82
C LYS A 374 5.46 -7.20 2.63
N GLU A 375 6.02 -8.07 3.42
CA GLU A 375 5.66 -9.48 3.54
C GLU A 375 4.45 -9.72 4.46
N GLY A 376 3.90 -8.68 5.09
CA GLY A 376 2.70 -8.74 5.90
C GLY A 376 2.95 -9.00 7.38
N HIS A 377 4.21 -8.95 7.83
CA HIS A 377 4.52 -9.03 9.26
C HIS A 377 4.16 -7.73 9.98
N SER A 378 3.91 -7.84 11.27
CA SER A 378 3.63 -6.68 12.11
C SER A 378 4.84 -5.73 12.16
N PRO A 379 4.65 -4.41 12.00
CA PRO A 379 5.75 -3.45 12.12
C PRO A 379 6.48 -3.51 13.48
N LYS A 380 5.79 -3.90 14.56
CA LYS A 380 6.38 -4.08 15.89
C LYS A 380 7.32 -5.30 15.93
N GLU A 381 6.90 -6.40 15.34
CA GLU A 381 7.71 -7.62 15.20
C GLU A 381 8.94 -7.34 14.33
N CYS A 382 8.75 -6.75 13.15
CA CYS A 382 9.85 -6.38 12.27
C CYS A 382 10.86 -5.44 12.95
N LEU A 383 10.40 -4.49 13.75
CA LEU A 383 11.28 -3.60 14.50
C LEU A 383 12.09 -4.36 15.56
N LYS A 384 11.45 -5.32 16.25
CA LYS A 384 12.11 -6.17 17.23
C LYS A 384 13.14 -7.07 16.57
N ASP A 385 12.78 -7.73 15.48
CA ASP A 385 13.63 -8.74 14.82
C ASP A 385 14.87 -8.11 14.16
N HIS A 386 14.71 -6.95 13.53
CA HIS A 386 15.79 -6.36 12.74
C HIS A 386 16.59 -5.28 13.48
N PHE A 387 15.94 -4.57 14.40
CA PHE A 387 16.61 -3.53 15.19
C PHE A 387 16.78 -3.87 16.68
N ASN A 388 16.23 -5.01 17.13
CA ASN A 388 16.12 -5.42 18.54
C ASN A 388 15.52 -4.32 19.40
N MET A 389 14.44 -3.69 18.92
CA MET A 389 13.87 -2.48 19.51
C MET A 389 12.35 -2.57 19.56
N THR A 390 11.76 -2.07 20.65
CA THR A 390 10.32 -1.84 20.81
C THR A 390 9.94 -0.43 20.35
N TYR A 391 8.64 -0.18 20.17
CA TYR A 391 8.12 1.17 19.91
C TYR A 391 8.45 2.15 21.05
N ALA A 392 8.40 1.70 22.32
CA ALA A 392 8.75 2.54 23.46
C ALA A 392 10.23 2.95 23.43
N GLU A 393 11.13 2.03 23.09
CA GLU A 393 12.55 2.33 22.94
C GLU A 393 12.82 3.26 21.76
N LEU A 394 12.10 3.09 20.63
CA LEU A 394 12.20 4.03 19.50
C LEU A 394 11.74 5.44 19.89
N GLN A 395 10.65 5.56 20.64
CA GLN A 395 10.19 6.84 21.19
C GLN A 395 11.21 7.47 22.16
N ALA A 396 11.82 6.66 23.04
CA ALA A 396 12.84 7.14 23.96
C ALA A 396 14.07 7.70 23.21
N ILE A 397 14.51 7.00 22.15
CA ILE A 397 15.62 7.47 21.30
C ILE A 397 15.24 8.77 20.58
N TYR A 398 14.01 8.89 20.07
CA TYR A 398 13.54 10.16 19.51
C TYR A 398 13.63 11.29 20.54
N GLY A 399 13.13 11.06 21.78
CA GLY A 399 13.24 12.03 22.88
C GLY A 399 14.68 12.48 23.14
N GLN A 400 15.62 11.53 23.19
CA GLN A 400 17.05 11.81 23.32
C GLN A 400 17.60 12.62 22.14
N THR A 401 17.20 12.25 20.92
CA THR A 401 17.63 12.94 19.67
C THR A 401 17.22 14.41 19.69
N ILE A 402 15.97 14.70 20.03
CA ILE A 402 15.46 16.07 20.01
C ILE A 402 15.89 16.89 21.23
N ALA A 403 16.32 16.26 22.32
CA ALA A 403 16.73 16.97 23.54
C ALA A 403 17.87 17.98 23.28
N GLY A 404 18.79 17.64 22.38
CA GLY A 404 19.88 18.51 21.96
C GLY A 404 19.54 19.59 20.95
N TRP A 405 18.32 19.59 20.43
CA TRP A 405 17.92 20.58 19.42
C TRP A 405 17.55 21.90 20.05
N LYS A 406 18.15 22.99 19.56
CA LYS A 406 17.86 24.36 19.98
C LYS A 406 16.66 24.93 19.24
#